data_de5c987a49c8fb0106e7bf3b7174a260
#
_entry.id   de5c987a49c8fb0106e7bf3b7174a260
#
_cell.length_a   1.000
_cell.length_b   1.000
_cell.length_c   1.000
_cell.angle_alpha   90.00
_cell.angle_beta   90.00
_cell.angle_gamma   90.00
#
_symmetry.space_group_name_H-M   'P 1'
#
loop_
_entity.id
_entity.type
_entity.pdbx_description
1 polymer ?
#
loop_
_entity_poly.entity_id
_entity_poly.type
_entity_poly.pdbx_seq_one_letter_code
_entity_poly.pdbx_strand_id
1 'polypeptide(L)'
;MIGITGVTGKLGSYVANLVDKKGIASVHLARSPERAKIYASAEIRKIMYANTPEVVEALKGIDILLMVSARENPERVKEHKDFLDAAKLAGVQHIVYTSFYGADEKAT
;
A
#
# COMPACT_ATOMS: atom_id res chain seq x y z
N MET A 1 -12.50 1.06 4.33
CA MET A 1 -11.74 0.12 3.47
C MET A 1 -10.25 0.35 3.69
N ILE A 2 -9.50 -0.72 3.82
CA ILE A 2 -8.06 -0.67 4.03
C ILE A 2 -7.35 -0.90 2.70
N GLY A 3 -6.41 -0.01 2.37
CA GLY A 3 -5.56 -0.18 1.20
C GLY A 3 -4.17 -0.61 1.63
N ILE A 4 -3.55 -1.54 0.93
CA ILE A 4 -2.23 -2.06 1.25
C ILE A 4 -1.34 -1.98 0.02
N THR A 5 -0.20 -1.32 0.15
CA THR A 5 0.81 -1.30 -0.91
C THR A 5 1.87 -2.36 -0.64
N GLY A 6 2.69 -2.63 -1.64
CA GLY A 6 3.82 -3.54 -1.47
C GLY A 6 3.44 -5.00 -1.27
N VAL A 7 2.25 -5.39 -1.73
CA VAL A 7 1.74 -6.75 -1.49
C VAL A 7 2.53 -7.84 -2.20
N THR A 8 3.36 -7.49 -3.17
CA THR A 8 4.19 -8.46 -3.87
C THR A 8 5.51 -8.72 -3.14
N GLY A 9 5.85 -7.89 -2.14
CA GLY A 9 7.04 -8.08 -1.33
C GLY A 9 6.79 -8.97 -0.12
N LYS A 10 7.85 -9.29 0.61
CA LYS A 10 7.73 -10.19 1.77
C LYS A 10 6.85 -9.62 2.87
N LEU A 11 7.13 -8.39 3.30
CA LEU A 11 6.38 -7.79 4.39
C LEU A 11 4.94 -7.49 3.95
N GLY A 12 4.77 -6.94 2.76
CA GLY A 12 3.44 -6.60 2.26
C GLY A 12 2.56 -7.83 2.09
N SER A 13 3.12 -8.92 1.56
CA SER A 13 2.35 -10.15 1.39
C SER A 13 2.00 -10.77 2.74
N TYR A 14 2.87 -10.66 3.73
CA TYR A 14 2.58 -11.14 5.08
C TYR A 14 1.40 -10.37 5.67
N VAL A 15 1.41 -9.04 5.54
CA VAL A 15 0.32 -8.21 6.04
C VAL A 15 -0.98 -8.53 5.31
N ALA A 16 -0.91 -8.66 3.98
CA ALA A 16 -2.09 -8.98 3.17
C ALA A 16 -2.69 -10.33 3.59
N ASN A 17 -1.84 -11.31 3.86
CA ASN A 17 -2.28 -12.62 4.30
C ASN A 17 -2.97 -12.55 5.66
N LEU A 18 -2.43 -11.78 6.59
CA LEU A 18 -3.04 -11.61 7.91
C LEU A 18 -4.41 -10.95 7.81
N VAL A 19 -4.53 -9.92 6.99
CA VAL A 19 -5.79 -9.22 6.81
C VAL A 19 -6.83 -10.15 6.20
N ASP A 20 -6.42 -10.96 5.24
CA ASP A 20 -7.32 -11.93 4.61
C ASP A 20 -7.79 -12.99 5.61
N LYS A 21 -6.89 -13.49 6.45
CA LYS A 21 -7.24 -14.48 7.46
C LYS A 21 -8.26 -13.96 8.45
N LYS A 22 -8.24 -12.67 8.71
CA LYS A 22 -9.20 -12.04 9.63
C LYS A 22 -10.52 -11.71 8.94
N GLY A 23 -10.62 -11.98 7.64
CA GLY A 23 -11.85 -11.72 6.88
C GLY A 23 -12.11 -10.23 6.65
N ILE A 24 -11.09 -9.39 6.74
CA ILE A 24 -11.24 -7.96 6.57
C ILE A 24 -11.13 -7.60 5.09
N ALA A 25 -12.14 -6.89 4.57
CA ALA A 25 -12.12 -6.43 3.20
C ALA A 25 -11.00 -5.41 3.00
N SER A 26 -10.24 -5.56 1.92
CA SER A 26 -9.12 -4.68 1.64
C SER A 26 -8.92 -4.47 0.15
N VAL A 27 -8.10 -3.47 -0.18
CA VAL A 27 -7.69 -3.19 -1.56
C VAL A 27 -6.18 -3.34 -1.62
N HIS A 28 -5.72 -4.21 -2.49
CA HIS A 28 -4.29 -4.42 -2.70
C HIS A 28 -3.83 -3.54 -3.85
N LEU A 29 -2.92 -2.63 -3.57
CA LEU A 29 -2.43 -1.64 -4.52
C LEU A 29 -1.07 -2.09 -5.02
N ALA A 30 -0.97 -2.40 -6.29
CA ALA A 30 0.24 -2.96 -6.86
C ALA A 30 0.62 -2.30 -8.17
N ARG A 31 1.92 -2.10 -8.38
CA ARG A 31 2.40 -1.59 -9.66
C ARG A 31 2.31 -2.66 -10.75
N SER A 32 2.43 -3.91 -10.34
CA SER A 32 2.31 -5.05 -11.25
C SER A 32 1.26 -6.01 -10.71
N PRO A 33 -0.03 -5.72 -10.96
CA PRO A 33 -1.12 -6.53 -10.38
C PRO A 33 -1.04 -8.02 -10.72
N GLU A 34 -0.47 -8.37 -11.87
CA GLU A 34 -0.33 -9.76 -12.28
C GLU A 34 0.60 -10.56 -11.37
N ARG A 35 1.43 -9.87 -10.57
CA ARG A 35 2.33 -10.53 -9.62
C ARG A 35 1.73 -10.64 -8.23
N ALA A 36 0.60 -10.01 -7.99
CA ALA A 36 -0.03 -10.01 -6.68
C ALA A 36 -0.87 -11.27 -6.52
N LYS A 37 -0.83 -11.84 -5.31
CA LYS A 37 -1.66 -13.00 -5.00
C LYS A 37 -3.12 -12.57 -4.89
N ILE A 38 -4.02 -13.42 -5.36
CA ILE A 38 -5.46 -13.15 -5.31
C ILE A 38 -6.01 -13.67 -4.00
N TYR A 39 -6.75 -12.82 -3.29
CA TYR A 39 -7.42 -13.16 -2.04
C TYR A 39 -8.93 -12.92 -2.20
N ALA A 40 -9.73 -13.76 -1.56
CA ALA A 40 -11.19 -13.65 -1.67
C ALA A 40 -11.71 -12.34 -1.06
N SER A 41 -11.07 -11.83 -0.03
CA SER A 41 -11.52 -10.62 0.67
C SER A 41 -10.89 -9.35 0.13
N ALA A 42 -10.13 -9.41 -0.96
CA ALA A 42 -9.37 -8.26 -1.44
C ALA A 42 -9.61 -8.00 -2.91
N GLU A 43 -9.65 -6.71 -3.24
CA GLU A 43 -9.66 -6.23 -4.61
C GLU A 43 -8.25 -5.79 -4.96
N ILE A 44 -7.81 -6.02 -6.19
CA ILE A 44 -6.49 -5.60 -6.64
C ILE A 44 -6.65 -4.42 -7.58
N ARG A 45 -5.92 -3.33 -7.31
CA ARG A 45 -5.92 -2.15 -8.17
C ARG A 45 -4.49 -1.82 -8.57
N LYS A 46 -4.32 -1.42 -9.82
CA LYS A 46 -3.02 -1.00 -10.31
C LYS A 46 -2.75 0.44 -9.88
N ILE A 47 -1.55 0.69 -9.37
CA ILE A 47 -1.12 2.04 -8.99
C ILE A 47 0.30 2.30 -9.48
N MET A 48 0.66 3.60 -9.45
CA MET A 48 2.04 4.03 -9.59
C MET A 48 2.33 4.96 -8.42
N TYR A 49 3.58 5.05 -8.01
CA TYR A 49 3.94 5.97 -6.94
C TYR A 49 4.13 7.38 -7.52
N ALA A 50 3.00 8.01 -7.78
CA ALA A 50 2.95 9.33 -8.39
C ALA A 50 1.69 10.05 -7.95
N ASN A 51 1.61 11.33 -8.22
CA ASN A 51 0.42 12.12 -7.94
C ASN A 51 -0.26 12.45 -9.27
N THR A 52 -1.04 11.50 -9.77
CA THR A 52 -1.78 11.64 -11.02
C THR A 52 -3.26 11.37 -10.78
N PRO A 53 -4.15 11.83 -11.69
CA PRO A 53 -5.58 11.55 -11.54
C PRO A 53 -5.90 10.06 -11.46
N GLU A 54 -5.16 9.23 -12.18
CA GLU A 54 -5.37 7.79 -12.15
C GLU A 54 -5.05 7.21 -10.77
N VAL A 55 -3.99 7.69 -10.14
CA VAL A 55 -3.61 7.23 -8.80
C VAL A 55 -4.62 7.71 -7.78
N VAL A 56 -5.05 8.95 -7.86
CA VAL A 56 -6.08 9.48 -6.97
C VAL A 56 -7.35 8.65 -7.07
N GLU A 57 -7.76 8.32 -8.29
CA GLU A 57 -8.95 7.52 -8.51
C GLU A 57 -8.81 6.12 -7.93
N ALA A 58 -7.62 5.52 -8.07
CA ALA A 58 -7.37 4.18 -7.53
C ALA A 58 -7.39 4.17 -6.00
N LEU A 59 -7.16 5.31 -5.36
CA LEU A 59 -7.14 5.43 -3.90
C LEU A 59 -8.50 5.81 -3.31
N LYS A 60 -9.47 6.15 -4.14
CA LYS A 60 -10.80 6.51 -3.64
C LYS A 60 -11.47 5.34 -2.94
N GLY A 61 -12.17 5.64 -1.87
CA GLY A 61 -12.86 4.62 -1.07
C GLY A 61 -11.98 4.00 0.01
N ILE A 62 -10.71 4.33 0.04
CA ILE A 62 -9.78 3.83 1.05
C ILE A 62 -9.73 4.83 2.20
N ASP A 63 -9.99 4.35 3.42
CA ASP A 63 -9.94 5.17 4.62
C ASP A 63 -8.59 5.08 5.29
N ILE A 64 -8.02 3.89 5.31
CA ILE A 64 -6.74 3.62 5.95
C ILE A 64 -5.80 3.04 4.90
N LEU A 65 -4.66 3.67 4.74
CA LEU A 65 -3.65 3.22 3.79
C LEU A 65 -2.44 2.69 4.54
N LEU A 66 -2.14 1.41 4.33
CA LEU A 66 -0.92 0.80 4.83
C LEU A 66 0.11 0.85 3.73
N MET A 67 1.08 1.72 3.89
CA MET A 67 2.12 1.90 2.90
C MET A 67 3.35 1.11 3.33
N VAL A 68 3.52 -0.06 2.72
CA VAL A 68 4.59 -0.99 3.07
C VAL A 68 5.72 -0.85 2.07
N SER A 69 6.92 -0.61 2.59
CA SER A 69 8.10 -0.46 1.75
C SER A 69 9.22 -1.33 2.31
N ALA A 70 9.88 -2.08 1.44
CA ALA A 70 10.97 -2.94 1.84
C ALA A 70 12.30 -2.20 1.95
N ARG A 71 12.43 -1.10 1.24
CA ARG A 71 13.70 -0.38 1.15
C ARG A 71 13.45 1.07 0.80
N GLU A 72 14.26 1.95 1.38
CA GLU A 72 14.20 3.37 1.07
C GLU A 72 15.48 3.83 0.39
N ASN A 73 15.33 4.76 -0.55
CA ASN A 73 16.43 5.48 -1.16
C ASN A 73 15.89 6.86 -1.57
N PRO A 74 16.76 7.81 -1.93
CA PRO A 74 16.31 9.18 -2.25
C PRO A 74 15.24 9.26 -3.33
N GLU A 75 15.34 8.42 -4.34
CA GLU A 75 14.35 8.42 -5.42
C GLU A 75 13.00 7.93 -4.92
N ARG A 76 13.00 6.90 -4.08
CA ARG A 76 11.77 6.36 -3.53
C ARG A 76 11.10 7.32 -2.57
N VAL A 77 11.89 8.11 -1.84
CA VAL A 77 11.32 9.10 -0.92
C VAL A 77 10.44 10.08 -1.68
N LYS A 78 10.90 10.56 -2.84
CA LYS A 78 10.11 11.47 -3.66
C LYS A 78 8.85 10.79 -4.18
N GLU A 79 8.98 9.58 -4.69
CA GLU A 79 7.83 8.81 -5.18
C GLU A 79 6.79 8.60 -4.09
N HIS A 80 7.25 8.24 -2.90
CA HIS A 80 6.35 8.01 -1.77
C HIS A 80 5.64 9.30 -1.36
N LYS A 81 6.35 10.43 -1.38
CA LYS A 81 5.75 11.70 -1.06
C LYS A 81 4.64 12.07 -2.05
N ASP A 82 4.91 11.87 -3.34
CA ASP A 82 3.90 12.13 -4.37
C ASP A 82 2.68 11.24 -4.18
N PHE A 83 2.92 9.97 -3.85
CA PHE A 83 1.83 9.03 -3.59
C PHE A 83 1.02 9.43 -2.37
N LEU A 84 1.68 9.89 -1.31
CA LEU A 84 0.99 10.37 -0.12
C LEU A 84 0.12 11.59 -0.42
N ASP A 85 0.60 12.48 -1.27
CA ASP A 85 -0.20 13.64 -1.69
C ASP A 85 -1.44 13.18 -2.46
N ALA A 86 -1.30 12.19 -3.33
CA ALA A 86 -2.44 11.63 -4.06
C ALA A 86 -3.44 10.99 -3.09
N ALA A 87 -2.95 10.32 -2.05
CA ALA A 87 -3.82 9.72 -1.05
C ALA A 87 -4.64 10.77 -0.31
N LYS A 88 -4.03 11.89 0.02
CA LYS A 88 -4.75 12.99 0.66
C LYS A 88 -5.83 13.55 -0.25
N LEU A 89 -5.53 13.71 -1.52
CA LEU A 89 -6.51 14.20 -2.49
C LEU A 89 -7.67 13.21 -2.65
N ALA A 90 -7.41 11.93 -2.50
CA ALA A 90 -8.45 10.91 -2.61
C ALA A 90 -9.31 10.79 -1.36
N GLY A 91 -8.93 11.44 -0.26
CA GLY A 91 -9.71 11.43 0.97
C GLY A 91 -9.31 10.36 1.97
N VAL A 92 -8.12 9.78 1.82
CA VAL A 92 -7.60 8.82 2.79
C VAL A 92 -7.41 9.52 4.13
N GLN A 93 -7.98 8.95 5.19
CA GLN A 93 -7.99 9.58 6.51
C GLN A 93 -6.77 9.24 7.34
N HIS A 94 -6.29 8.01 7.23
CA HIS A 94 -5.15 7.54 8.01
C HIS A 94 -4.14 6.87 7.10
N ILE A 95 -2.88 7.20 7.29
CA ILE A 95 -1.79 6.60 6.53
C ILE A 95 -0.79 6.04 7.53
N VAL A 96 -0.54 4.73 7.42
CA VAL A 96 0.47 4.06 8.22
C VAL A 96 1.61 3.68 7.28
N TYR A 97 2.76 4.27 7.50
CA TYR A 97 3.94 4.00 6.69
C TYR A 97 4.84 3.04 7.44
N THR A 98 5.12 1.89 6.83
CA THR A 98 6.03 0.92 7.40
C THR A 98 7.13 0.62 6.41
N SER A 99 8.33 0.41 6.94
CA SER A 99 9.49 0.06 6.14
C SER A 99 10.08 -1.20 6.76
N PHE A 100 10.44 -2.14 5.90
CA PHE A 100 11.08 -3.36 6.38
C PHE A 100 12.34 -3.02 7.16
N TYR A 101 13.12 -2.09 6.63
CA TYR A 101 14.35 -1.65 7.28
C TYR A 101 14.07 -1.03 8.65
N GLY A 102 13.11 -0.12 8.70
CA GLY A 102 12.74 0.53 9.94
C GLY A 102 12.13 -0.44 10.94
N ALA A 103 11.34 -1.39 10.45
CA ALA A 103 10.74 -2.40 11.32
C ALA A 103 11.82 -3.25 11.97
N ASP A 104 12.88 -3.56 11.24
CA ASP A 104 14.00 -4.35 11.76
C ASP A 104 14.67 -3.64 12.91
N GLU A 105 14.91 -2.36 12.77
CA GLU A 105 15.52 -1.56 13.83
C GLU A 105 14.62 -1.49 15.06
N LYS A 106 13.34 -1.40 14.85
CA LYS A 106 12.37 -1.31 15.95
C LYS A 106 12.25 -2.62 16.71
N ALA A 107 12.58 -3.71 16.09
CA ALA A 107 12.51 -5.01 16.73
C ALA A 107 13.59 -5.20 17.81
N THR A 108 14.58 -4.36 17.82
CA THR A 108 15.67 -4.46 18.80
C THR A 108 15.37 -3.74 20.10
#